data_3627a61c6738017eade5df8f2a599943
#
_entry.id   3627a61c6738017eade5df8f2a599943
#
_cell.length_a   1.000
_cell.length_b   1.000
_cell.length_c   1.000
_cell.angle_alpha   90.00
_cell.angle_beta   90.00
_cell.angle_gamma   90.00
#
_symmetry.space_group_name_H-M   'P 1'
#
loop_
_entity.id
_entity.type
_entity.pdbx_description
1 polymer ?
#
loop_
_entity_poly.entity_id
_entity_poly.type
_entity_poly.pdbx_seq_one_letter_code
_entity_poly.pdbx_strand_id
1 'polypeptide(L)'
;MNLRGTVQEEHTLARRGAEQLWEKIHEDGFVNALGALTGNQAVQQVKAGLRAIYLSGWQVAGDANLAGQTYPDQSLYPANSVPQVVRRINNALLRADQIDHLEGQKSVEEWLVPIVADAEAGFGGPLNAYE
;
A
#
# COMPACT_ATOMS: atom_id res chain seq x y z
N MET A 1 -6.56 -8.36 -13.71
CA MET A 1 -5.74 -9.24 -12.85
C MET A 1 -6.46 -9.48 -11.53
N ASN A 2 -6.56 -10.69 -11.09
CA ASN A 2 -7.16 -11.01 -9.80
C ASN A 2 -6.08 -11.16 -8.73
N LEU A 3 -5.98 -10.21 -7.85
CA LEU A 3 -4.93 -10.11 -6.86
C LEU A 3 -5.01 -11.15 -5.75
N ARG A 4 -6.19 -11.71 -5.55
CA ARG A 4 -6.45 -12.63 -4.45
C ARG A 4 -6.92 -14.00 -4.91
N GLY A 5 -7.40 -14.08 -6.13
CA GLY A 5 -7.91 -15.32 -6.67
C GLY A 5 -6.89 -16.11 -7.48
N THR A 6 -5.70 -15.56 -7.70
CA THR A 6 -4.66 -16.30 -8.37
C THR A 6 -3.92 -17.20 -7.39
N VAL A 7 -3.65 -18.43 -7.82
CA VAL A 7 -2.79 -19.38 -7.12
C VAL A 7 -1.32 -19.26 -7.56
N GLN A 8 -1.03 -18.35 -8.50
CA GLN A 8 0.29 -18.08 -9.02
C GLN A 8 0.80 -16.78 -8.38
N GLU A 9 1.75 -16.89 -7.48
CA GLU A 9 2.28 -15.77 -6.71
C GLU A 9 2.85 -14.66 -7.61
N GLU A 10 3.53 -15.03 -8.70
CA GLU A 10 4.11 -14.10 -9.67
C GLU A 10 3.09 -13.22 -10.39
N HIS A 11 1.80 -13.56 -10.32
CA HIS A 11 0.73 -12.76 -10.92
C HIS A 11 -0.02 -11.90 -9.91
N THR A 12 0.48 -11.78 -8.68
CA THR A 12 -0.13 -10.95 -7.65
C THR A 12 0.38 -9.51 -7.69
N LEU A 13 -0.42 -8.55 -7.18
CA LEU A 13 0.05 -7.18 -6.96
C LEU A 13 1.15 -7.12 -5.91
N ALA A 14 1.11 -7.99 -4.92
CA ALA A 14 2.13 -8.06 -3.88
C ALA A 14 3.51 -8.34 -4.50
N ARG A 15 3.61 -9.34 -5.36
CA ARG A 15 4.85 -9.67 -6.06
C ARG A 15 5.30 -8.52 -6.96
N ARG A 16 4.40 -8.02 -7.80
CA ARG A 16 4.68 -6.89 -8.68
C ARG A 16 5.17 -5.65 -7.92
N GLY A 17 4.49 -5.30 -6.83
CA GLY A 17 4.87 -4.15 -6.01
C GLY A 17 6.24 -4.32 -5.36
N ALA A 18 6.56 -5.52 -4.87
CA ALA A 18 7.87 -5.82 -4.30
C ALA A 18 9.00 -5.71 -5.33
N GLU A 19 8.80 -6.26 -6.52
CA GLU A 19 9.76 -6.17 -7.63
C GLU A 19 9.98 -4.72 -8.07
N GLN A 20 8.91 -3.95 -8.27
CA GLN A 20 9.01 -2.54 -8.61
C GLN A 20 9.75 -1.71 -7.55
N LEU A 21 9.50 -1.97 -6.28
CA LEU A 21 10.19 -1.27 -5.20
C LEU A 21 11.67 -1.63 -5.18
N TRP A 22 11.99 -2.90 -5.34
CA TRP A 22 13.36 -3.40 -5.40
C TRP A 22 14.15 -2.74 -6.52
N GLU A 23 13.59 -2.69 -7.73
CA GLU A 23 14.19 -2.00 -8.88
C GLU A 23 14.45 -0.53 -8.58
N LYS A 24 13.44 0.20 -8.10
CA LYS A 24 13.56 1.64 -7.78
C LYS A 24 14.66 1.94 -6.75
N ILE A 25 14.79 1.13 -5.71
CA ILE A 25 15.83 1.31 -4.69
C ILE A 25 17.24 1.17 -5.29
N HIS A 26 17.40 0.31 -6.29
CA HIS A 26 18.70 0.05 -6.90
C HIS A 26 19.04 0.99 -8.06
N GLU A 27 18.05 1.49 -8.77
CA GLU A 27 18.26 2.35 -9.94
C GLU A 27 18.34 3.85 -9.59
N ASP A 28 17.46 4.31 -8.73
CA ASP A 28 17.28 5.74 -8.46
C ASP A 28 18.16 6.28 -7.31
N GLY A 29 18.85 5.40 -6.56
CA GLY A 29 19.64 5.79 -5.39
C GLY A 29 18.81 6.15 -4.16
N PHE A 30 17.58 6.61 -4.34
CA PHE A 30 16.57 6.81 -3.28
C PHE A 30 15.17 6.76 -3.86
N VAL A 31 14.19 6.46 -3.02
CA VAL A 31 12.77 6.42 -3.40
C VAL A 31 12.00 7.43 -2.57
N ASN A 32 11.36 8.39 -3.22
CA ASN A 32 10.42 9.28 -2.57
C ASN A 32 9.09 8.54 -2.32
N ALA A 33 8.75 8.35 -1.06
CA ALA A 33 7.48 7.80 -0.64
C ALA A 33 6.87 8.70 0.44
N LEU A 34 5.65 9.15 0.23
CA LEU A 34 4.92 9.95 1.22
C LEU A 34 3.82 9.12 1.87
N GLY A 35 3.54 9.46 3.12
CA GLY A 35 2.48 8.81 3.88
C GLY A 35 1.11 8.99 3.25
N ALA A 36 0.36 7.89 3.09
CA ALA A 36 -1.04 7.91 2.72
C ALA A 36 -1.82 6.97 3.62
N LEU A 37 -2.90 7.46 4.20
CA LEU A 37 -3.79 6.69 5.08
C LEU A 37 -5.13 6.41 4.42
N THR A 38 -5.47 7.13 3.37
CA THR A 38 -6.71 6.99 2.62
C THR A 38 -6.44 6.75 1.14
N GLY A 39 -7.40 6.13 0.47
CA GLY A 39 -7.34 5.93 -0.97
C GLY A 39 -7.24 7.24 -1.74
N ASN A 40 -7.94 8.30 -1.29
CA ASN A 40 -7.88 9.61 -1.94
C ASN A 40 -6.49 10.26 -1.83
N GLN A 41 -5.85 10.18 -0.68
CA GLN A 41 -4.47 10.66 -0.53
C GLN A 41 -3.54 9.95 -1.50
N ALA A 42 -3.63 8.62 -1.57
CA ALA A 42 -2.83 7.83 -2.49
C ALA A 42 -3.06 8.21 -3.96
N VAL A 43 -4.31 8.35 -4.37
CA VAL A 43 -4.65 8.77 -5.75
C VAL A 43 -4.05 10.15 -6.06
N GLN A 44 -4.14 11.12 -5.15
CA GLN A 44 -3.57 12.45 -5.36
C GLN A 44 -2.04 12.43 -5.40
N GLN A 45 -1.40 11.61 -4.58
CA GLN A 45 0.05 11.45 -4.59
C GLN A 45 0.55 10.86 -5.92
N VAL A 46 -0.11 9.83 -6.43
CA VAL A 46 0.24 9.23 -7.72
C VAL A 46 0.00 10.21 -8.87
N LYS A 47 -1.10 10.95 -8.85
CA LYS A 47 -1.35 12.04 -9.81
C LYS A 47 -0.28 13.12 -9.79
N ALA A 48 0.25 13.42 -8.61
CA ALA A 48 1.35 14.38 -8.43
C ALA A 48 2.73 13.83 -8.86
N GLY A 49 2.79 12.59 -9.31
CA GLY A 49 4.02 11.97 -9.83
C GLY A 49 4.80 11.14 -8.81
N LEU A 50 4.27 10.89 -7.62
CA LEU A 50 4.91 9.96 -6.67
C LEU A 50 4.85 8.53 -7.20
N ARG A 51 5.97 7.81 -7.07
CA ARG A 51 6.18 6.46 -7.61
C ARG A 51 6.22 5.38 -6.55
N ALA A 52 6.00 5.76 -5.30
CA ALA A 52 5.86 4.86 -4.15
C ALA A 52 5.03 5.53 -3.07
N ILE A 53 4.32 4.73 -2.28
CA ILE A 53 3.50 5.19 -1.14
C ILE A 53 4.08 4.58 0.13
N TYR A 54 4.14 5.37 1.19
CA TYR A 54 4.45 4.90 2.53
C TYR A 54 3.16 4.76 3.35
N LEU A 55 2.95 3.62 3.97
CA LEU A 55 1.89 3.42 4.93
C LEU A 55 2.49 3.31 6.34
N SER A 56 2.35 4.38 7.09
CA SER A 56 2.89 4.51 8.44
C SER A 56 2.09 3.70 9.45
N GLY A 57 2.76 2.84 10.21
CA GLY A 57 2.17 2.13 11.35
C GLY A 57 1.71 3.09 12.43
N TRP A 58 2.46 4.15 12.69
CA TRP A 58 2.08 5.20 13.64
C TRP A 58 0.75 5.87 13.26
N GLN A 59 0.55 6.22 12.01
CA GLN A 59 -0.72 6.77 11.55
C GLN A 59 -1.87 5.75 11.67
N VAL A 60 -1.60 4.48 11.39
CA VAL A 60 -2.60 3.41 11.59
C VAL A 60 -2.94 3.25 13.07
N ALA A 61 -1.95 3.28 13.95
CA ALA A 61 -2.17 3.23 15.40
C ALA A 61 -3.05 4.37 15.88
N GLY A 62 -2.83 5.59 15.38
CA GLY A 62 -3.60 6.76 15.76
C GLY A 62 -5.01 6.80 15.19
N ASP A 63 -5.15 6.57 13.88
CA ASP A 63 -6.36 6.99 13.15
C ASP A 63 -7.01 5.92 12.27
N ALA A 64 -6.39 4.77 12.02
CA ALA A 64 -6.90 3.84 11.02
C ALA A 64 -6.88 2.36 11.40
N ASN A 65 -6.72 2.05 12.68
CA ASN A 65 -6.79 0.66 13.12
C ASN A 65 -8.23 0.16 13.22
N LEU A 66 -8.39 -1.16 13.14
CA LEU A 66 -9.71 -1.81 13.13
C LEU A 66 -10.41 -1.82 14.49
N ALA A 67 -9.71 -1.51 15.58
CA ALA A 67 -10.33 -1.38 16.89
C ALA A 67 -11.06 -0.04 17.07
N GLY A 68 -10.84 0.94 16.18
CA GLY A 68 -11.43 2.26 16.31
C GLY A 68 -10.93 3.04 17.53
N GLN A 69 -9.77 2.68 18.04
CA GLN A 69 -9.14 3.30 19.20
C GLN A 69 -7.87 4.06 18.76
N THR A 70 -7.38 4.94 19.63
CA THR A 70 -6.07 5.54 19.44
C THR A 70 -5.06 4.76 20.28
N TYR A 71 -4.07 4.17 19.61
CA TYR A 71 -2.99 3.41 20.25
C TYR A 71 -1.65 4.13 20.11
N PRO A 72 -0.72 3.87 21.04
CA PRO A 72 0.68 4.20 20.78
C PRO A 72 1.24 3.31 19.67
N ASP A 73 2.34 3.76 19.08
CA ASP A 73 3.07 3.04 18.02
C ASP A 73 3.88 1.86 18.59
N GLN A 74 3.19 0.81 19.02
CA GLN A 74 3.76 -0.32 19.77
C GLN A 74 3.13 -1.67 19.42
N SER A 75 2.60 -1.84 18.22
CA SER A 75 1.93 -3.09 17.80
C SER A 75 0.75 -3.54 18.70
N LEU A 76 0.05 -2.58 19.31
CA LEU A 76 -1.07 -2.90 20.22
C LEU A 76 -2.43 -2.93 19.52
N TYR A 77 -2.53 -2.37 18.33
CA TYR A 77 -3.74 -2.43 17.52
C TYR A 77 -3.85 -3.78 16.77
N PRO A 78 -5.05 -4.15 16.27
CA PRO A 78 -5.23 -5.42 15.58
C PRO A 78 -4.27 -5.61 14.40
N ALA A 79 -3.63 -6.78 14.33
CA ALA A 79 -2.59 -7.10 13.34
C ALA A 79 -3.03 -6.95 11.87
N ASN A 80 -4.32 -7.12 11.59
CA ASN A 80 -4.88 -6.98 10.25
C ASN A 80 -5.26 -5.54 9.87
N SER A 81 -4.93 -4.55 10.69
CA SER A 81 -5.25 -3.14 10.42
C SER A 81 -4.48 -2.59 9.22
N VAL A 82 -3.16 -2.74 9.21
CA VAL A 82 -2.31 -2.31 8.09
C VAL A 82 -2.69 -3.01 6.78
N PRO A 83 -2.86 -4.34 6.73
CA PRO A 83 -3.33 -5.02 5.52
C PRO A 83 -4.68 -4.49 4.99
N GLN A 84 -5.59 -4.09 5.86
CA GLN A 84 -6.88 -3.52 5.44
C GLN A 84 -6.71 -2.13 4.81
N VAL A 85 -5.82 -1.30 5.32
CA VAL A 85 -5.52 0.01 4.72
C VAL A 85 -4.81 -0.16 3.37
N VAL A 86 -3.83 -1.07 3.27
CA VAL A 86 -3.17 -1.41 1.99
C VAL A 86 -4.21 -1.82 0.95
N ARG A 87 -5.14 -2.67 1.32
CA ARG A 87 -6.22 -3.12 0.43
C ARG A 87 -7.10 -1.96 -0.04
N ARG A 88 -7.44 -1.07 0.86
CA ARG A 88 -8.25 0.12 0.57
C ARG A 88 -7.53 1.05 -0.42
N ILE A 89 -6.25 1.29 -0.20
CA ILE A 89 -5.41 2.09 -1.09
C ILE A 89 -5.33 1.45 -2.47
N ASN A 90 -5.00 0.16 -2.55
CA ASN A 90 -4.93 -0.56 -3.82
C ASN A 90 -6.26 -0.54 -4.58
N ASN A 91 -7.39 -0.68 -3.89
CA ASN A 91 -8.71 -0.59 -4.53
C ASN A 91 -8.98 0.82 -5.11
N ALA A 92 -8.53 1.87 -4.43
CA ALA A 92 -8.65 3.24 -4.94
C ALA A 92 -7.78 3.46 -6.18
N LEU A 93 -6.55 2.97 -6.19
CA LEU A 93 -5.65 3.05 -7.34
C LEU A 93 -6.17 2.23 -8.53
N LEU A 94 -6.66 1.02 -8.28
CA LEU A 94 -7.31 0.19 -9.30
C LEU A 94 -8.52 0.90 -9.91
N ARG A 95 -9.31 1.58 -9.08
CA ARG A 95 -10.47 2.34 -9.58
C ARG A 95 -10.04 3.52 -10.44
N ALA A 96 -8.99 4.23 -10.05
CA ALA A 96 -8.44 5.33 -10.85
C ALA A 96 -7.92 4.84 -12.20
N ASP A 97 -7.22 3.71 -12.22
CA ASP A 97 -6.75 3.06 -13.44
C ASP A 97 -7.92 2.65 -14.37
N GLN A 98 -8.98 2.08 -13.79
CA GLN A 98 -10.18 1.73 -14.54
C GLN A 98 -10.86 2.96 -15.18
N ILE A 99 -10.94 4.07 -14.46
CA ILE A 99 -11.52 5.32 -14.96
C ILE A 99 -10.70 5.86 -16.13
N ASP A 100 -9.39 5.95 -15.97
CA ASP A 100 -8.48 6.39 -17.05
C ASP A 100 -8.65 5.53 -18.30
N HIS A 101 -8.73 4.21 -18.13
CA HIS A 101 -8.92 3.29 -19.23
C HIS A 101 -10.26 3.50 -19.95
N LEU A 102 -11.35 3.66 -19.20
CA LEU A 102 -12.68 3.89 -19.75
C LEU A 102 -12.81 5.24 -20.47
N GLU A 103 -12.12 6.26 -19.98
CA GLU A 103 -12.12 7.59 -20.58
C GLU A 103 -11.14 7.69 -21.76
N GLY A 104 -10.39 6.65 -22.06
CA GLY A 104 -9.37 6.64 -23.12
C GLY A 104 -8.21 7.60 -22.82
N GLN A 105 -8.01 7.94 -21.56
CA GLN A 105 -6.95 8.81 -21.08
C GLN A 105 -5.88 8.00 -20.35
N LYS A 106 -4.65 8.47 -20.43
CA LYS A 106 -3.55 7.97 -19.61
C LYS A 106 -3.01 9.16 -18.81
N SER A 107 -3.68 9.45 -17.69
CA SER A 107 -3.34 10.61 -16.84
C SER A 107 -2.05 10.40 -16.06
N VAL A 108 -1.69 9.16 -15.76
CA VAL A 108 -0.43 8.76 -15.13
C VAL A 108 0.17 7.55 -15.85
N GLU A 109 1.48 7.39 -15.72
CA GLU A 109 2.19 6.27 -16.33
C GLU A 109 1.83 4.92 -15.69
N GLU A 110 1.77 4.89 -14.36
CA GLU A 110 1.46 3.71 -13.58
C GLU A 110 0.67 4.09 -12.34
N TRP A 111 -0.57 3.58 -12.22
CA TRP A 111 -1.40 3.78 -11.04
C TRP A 111 -1.02 2.85 -9.88
N LEU A 112 -0.62 1.62 -10.18
CA LEU A 112 -0.36 0.60 -9.17
C LEU A 112 1.10 0.67 -8.69
N VAL A 113 1.46 1.79 -8.10
CA VAL A 113 2.78 2.01 -7.52
C VAL A 113 2.97 1.13 -6.27
N PRO A 114 4.21 0.77 -5.92
CA PRO A 114 4.48 -0.03 -4.73
C PRO A 114 4.13 0.72 -3.45
N ILE A 115 3.70 -0.04 -2.45
CA ILE A 115 3.40 0.46 -1.10
C ILE A 115 4.43 -0.13 -0.14
N VAL A 116 5.15 0.74 0.57
CA VAL A 116 6.00 0.37 1.71
C VAL A 116 5.13 0.46 2.95
N ALA A 117 4.76 -0.67 3.51
CA ALA A 117 3.90 -0.76 4.68
C ALA A 117 4.68 -1.12 5.93
N ASP A 118 4.42 -0.39 7.00
CA ASP A 118 5.00 -0.65 8.31
C ASP A 118 4.37 -1.92 8.92
N ALA A 119 5.20 -2.85 9.32
CA ALA A 119 4.79 -4.06 10.02
C ALA A 119 5.04 -3.98 11.53
N GLU A 120 5.39 -2.77 12.03
CA GLU A 120 5.65 -2.53 13.46
C GLU A 120 6.67 -3.52 14.04
N ALA A 121 6.36 -4.09 15.22
CA ALA A 121 7.17 -5.14 15.87
C ALA A 121 6.65 -6.56 15.59
N GLY A 122 5.91 -6.78 14.49
CA GLY A 122 5.39 -8.09 14.11
C GLY A 122 4.17 -8.55 14.92
N PHE A 123 3.52 -7.67 15.67
CA PHE A 123 2.25 -7.90 16.35
C PHE A 123 2.19 -9.12 17.27
N GLY A 124 3.29 -9.43 17.93
CA GLY A 124 3.33 -10.46 18.98
C GLY A 124 4.02 -11.76 18.60
N GLY A 125 4.47 -11.93 17.37
CA GLY A 125 5.25 -13.11 17.03
C GLY A 125 5.33 -13.48 15.55
N PRO A 126 6.09 -14.55 15.24
CA PRO A 126 6.35 -14.95 13.84
C PRO A 126 5.09 -15.30 13.05
N LEU A 127 4.08 -15.90 13.70
CA LEU A 127 2.84 -16.25 13.01
C LEU A 127 2.03 -15.01 12.63
N ASN A 128 1.97 -14.01 13.51
CA ASN A 128 1.31 -12.75 13.20
C ASN A 128 2.04 -11.96 12.11
N ALA A 129 3.37 -12.02 12.10
CA ALA A 129 4.16 -11.38 11.06
C ALA A 129 4.02 -12.09 9.70
N TYR A 130 3.76 -13.38 9.71
CA TYR A 130 3.52 -14.16 8.49
C TYR A 130 2.16 -13.85 7.86
N GLU A 131 1.10 -13.73 8.66
CA GLU A 131 -0.25 -13.40 8.21
C GLU A 131 -0.34 -11.97 7.63
#